data_e70a25b6960b1068ad63c28ed0d7fa40
#
_entry.id   e70a25b6960b1068ad63c28ed0d7fa40
#
_cell.length_a   1.000
_cell.length_b   1.000
_cell.length_c   1.000
_cell.angle_alpha   90.00
_cell.angle_beta   90.00
_cell.angle_gamma   90.00
#
_symmetry.space_group_name_H-M   'P 1'
#
loop_
_entity.id
_entity.type
_entity.pdbx_description
1 polymer ?
#
loop_
_entity_poly.entity_id
_entity_poly.type
_entity_poly.pdbx_seq_one_letter_code
_entity_poly.pdbx_strand_id
1 'polypeptide(L)'
;MRKSELFLRNFVILFSFLIGSWVQVHAADCVCACSDSINGPIPISLTEPPHDIIIDPPHRGPVEPPLATIEGHNLCIYADATKQVSVYPVDYDDETAPLYSTVVPESTYSTLLPSWLSGAYVIEIVLNGHTFVGEIEL
;
A
#
# COMPACT_ATOMS: atom_id res chain seq x y z
N MET A 1 13.16 -46.93 40.52
CA MET A 1 13.81 -46.13 39.46
C MET A 1 13.23 -46.42 38.06
N ARG A 2 11.92 -46.33 37.82
CA ARG A 2 11.30 -46.58 36.49
C ARG A 2 10.23 -45.56 36.08
N LYS A 3 9.98 -44.55 36.91
CA LYS A 3 8.94 -43.54 36.61
C LYS A 3 9.48 -42.26 35.96
N SER A 4 10.77 -41.98 36.06
CA SER A 4 11.41 -40.80 35.49
C SER A 4 11.69 -40.92 33.97
N GLU A 5 11.96 -42.13 33.49
CA GLU A 5 12.27 -42.32 32.08
C GLU A 5 11.02 -42.22 31.18
N LEU A 6 9.86 -42.59 31.69
CA LEU A 6 8.59 -42.51 30.96
C LEU A 6 8.15 -41.05 30.79
N PHE A 7 8.44 -40.22 31.80
CA PHE A 7 8.12 -38.81 31.77
C PHE A 7 8.99 -38.03 30.76
N LEU A 8 10.26 -38.39 30.67
CA LEU A 8 11.20 -37.75 29.74
C LEU A 8 10.88 -38.12 28.28
N ARG A 9 10.48 -39.37 28.01
CA ARG A 9 10.08 -39.81 26.66
C ARG A 9 8.80 -39.12 26.15
N ASN A 10 7.82 -38.94 27.02
CA ASN A 10 6.58 -38.22 26.64
C ASN A 10 6.81 -36.71 26.47
N PHE A 11 7.73 -36.13 27.24
CA PHE A 11 8.09 -34.71 27.13
C PHE A 11 8.81 -34.40 25.81
N VAL A 12 9.71 -35.28 25.37
CA VAL A 12 10.44 -35.14 24.10
C VAL A 12 9.48 -35.25 22.90
N ILE A 13 8.48 -36.15 22.95
CA ILE A 13 7.50 -36.32 21.89
C ILE A 13 6.57 -35.09 21.82
N LEU A 14 6.17 -34.54 22.98
CA LEU A 14 5.33 -33.33 23.00
C LEU A 14 6.07 -32.08 22.48
N PHE A 15 7.37 -31.97 22.77
CA PHE A 15 8.18 -30.84 22.30
C PHE A 15 8.48 -30.91 20.79
N SER A 16 8.54 -32.10 20.21
CA SER A 16 8.74 -32.28 18.77
C SER A 16 7.52 -31.86 17.95
N PHE A 17 6.30 -31.88 18.51
CA PHE A 17 5.11 -31.41 17.84
C PHE A 17 4.93 -29.88 17.90
N LEU A 18 5.58 -29.20 18.85
CA LEU A 18 5.49 -27.73 18.98
C LEU A 18 6.45 -26.97 18.07
N ILE A 19 7.48 -27.62 17.53
CA ILE A 19 8.46 -26.96 16.63
C ILE A 19 8.05 -27.08 15.15
N GLY A 20 7.05 -27.89 14.83
CA GLY A 20 6.59 -28.15 13.44
C GLY A 20 5.61 -27.13 12.87
N SER A 21 5.11 -26.17 13.64
CA SER A 21 4.20 -25.13 13.14
C SER A 21 4.89 -23.77 12.95
N TRP A 22 6.06 -23.76 12.32
CA TRP A 22 6.49 -22.57 11.63
C TRP A 22 5.64 -22.47 10.38
N VAL A 23 4.54 -21.76 10.51
CA VAL A 23 3.79 -21.25 9.38
C VAL A 23 4.81 -20.53 8.51
N GLN A 24 5.17 -21.16 7.40
CA GLN A 24 5.76 -20.45 6.29
C GLN A 24 4.72 -19.40 5.89
N VAL A 25 4.93 -18.17 6.38
CA VAL A 25 4.34 -17.01 5.73
C VAL A 25 5.01 -17.01 4.36
N HIS A 26 4.38 -17.70 3.41
CA HIS A 26 4.63 -17.42 2.03
C HIS A 26 4.33 -15.94 1.89
N ALA A 27 5.38 -15.16 1.58
CA ALA A 27 5.16 -13.89 0.93
C ALA A 27 4.22 -14.22 -0.23
N ALA A 28 2.94 -13.92 -0.04
CA ALA A 28 2.01 -13.94 -1.14
C ALA A 28 2.59 -12.91 -2.10
N ASP A 29 3.20 -13.40 -3.18
CA ASP A 29 3.33 -12.59 -4.37
C ASP A 29 1.94 -12.02 -4.59
N CYS A 30 1.77 -10.75 -4.24
CA CYS A 30 0.63 -9.97 -4.67
C CYS A 30 0.77 -9.82 -6.19
N VAL A 31 0.53 -10.91 -6.89
CA VAL A 31 0.03 -10.85 -8.23
C VAL A 31 -1.27 -10.08 -8.07
N CYS A 32 -1.33 -8.87 -8.62
CA CYS A 32 -2.60 -8.19 -8.86
C CYS A 32 -3.44 -9.19 -9.67
N ALA A 33 -4.14 -10.07 -8.98
CA ALA A 33 -5.13 -10.93 -9.59
C ALA A 33 -6.21 -9.96 -10.04
N CYS A 34 -6.19 -9.62 -11.33
CA CYS A 34 -7.32 -9.03 -11.99
C CYS A 34 -8.47 -10.02 -11.81
N SER A 35 -9.22 -9.84 -10.74
CA SER A 35 -10.48 -10.52 -10.53
C SER A 35 -11.36 -10.13 -11.71
N ASP A 36 -11.99 -11.09 -12.38
CA ASP A 36 -13.02 -10.86 -13.41
C ASP A 36 -14.29 -10.24 -12.80
N SER A 37 -14.10 -9.17 -12.04
CA SER A 37 -15.13 -8.28 -11.57
C SER A 37 -15.58 -7.45 -12.77
N ILE A 38 -16.87 -7.34 -12.98
CA ILE A 38 -17.53 -6.56 -14.05
C ILE A 38 -17.07 -5.07 -14.00
N ASN A 39 -16.46 -4.65 -12.88
CA ASN A 39 -15.76 -3.40 -12.68
C ASN A 39 -14.27 -3.70 -12.50
N GLY A 40 -13.52 -3.78 -13.59
CA GLY A 40 -12.05 -3.89 -13.55
C GLY A 40 -11.39 -2.68 -12.86
N PRO A 41 -10.05 -2.73 -12.65
CA PRO A 41 -9.33 -1.65 -12.00
C PRO A 41 -9.54 -0.32 -12.75
N ILE A 42 -9.97 0.70 -12.01
CA ILE A 42 -10.23 2.04 -12.55
C ILE A 42 -8.91 2.81 -12.55
N PRO A 43 -8.45 3.34 -13.70
CA PRO A 43 -7.25 4.17 -13.73
C PRO A 43 -7.49 5.50 -13.01
N ILE A 44 -6.52 5.91 -12.19
CA ILE A 44 -6.53 7.20 -11.50
C ILE A 44 -5.76 8.20 -12.38
N SER A 45 -6.40 9.32 -12.73
CA SER A 45 -5.73 10.41 -13.42
C SER A 45 -4.92 11.23 -12.42
N LEU A 46 -3.62 11.02 -12.39
CA LEU A 46 -2.70 11.75 -11.52
C LEU A 46 -2.14 12.97 -12.26
N THR A 47 -2.09 14.10 -11.56
CA THR A 47 -1.51 15.35 -12.05
C THR A 47 -0.55 15.91 -11.01
N GLU A 48 0.53 16.54 -11.44
CA GLU A 48 1.38 17.32 -10.55
C GLU A 48 0.65 18.64 -10.23
N PRO A 49 0.45 19.00 -8.95
CA PRO A 49 -0.18 20.26 -8.60
C PRO A 49 0.64 21.44 -9.15
N PRO A 50 0.01 22.55 -9.56
CA PRO A 50 0.72 23.72 -10.04
C PRO A 50 1.64 24.22 -8.93
N HIS A 51 2.95 24.10 -9.13
CA HIS A 51 3.91 24.73 -8.26
C HIS A 51 3.77 26.25 -8.37
N ASP A 52 3.51 26.93 -7.28
CA ASP A 52 3.74 28.38 -7.20
C ASP A 52 5.20 28.62 -7.57
N ILE A 53 5.41 29.50 -8.55
CA ILE A 53 6.66 29.75 -9.24
C ILE A 53 7.73 30.19 -8.22
N ILE A 54 8.33 29.24 -7.53
CA ILE A 54 9.66 29.40 -6.93
C ILE A 54 10.61 29.14 -8.08
N ILE A 55 11.39 30.15 -8.44
CA ILE A 55 12.41 30.14 -9.49
C ILE A 55 13.34 28.94 -9.25
N ASP A 56 12.99 27.81 -9.84
CA ASP A 56 13.76 26.57 -9.76
C ASP A 56 14.79 26.55 -10.90
N PRO A 57 16.02 26.05 -10.65
CA PRO A 57 17.06 26.04 -11.68
C PRO A 57 16.62 25.24 -12.93
N PRO A 58 16.99 25.64 -14.12
CA PRO A 58 16.34 25.35 -15.39
C PRO A 58 16.58 23.93 -15.97
N HIS A 59 16.55 22.86 -15.21
CA HIS A 59 16.96 21.54 -15.73
C HIS A 59 16.13 20.33 -15.25
N ARG A 60 14.95 20.50 -14.66
CA ARG A 60 14.03 19.36 -14.46
C ARG A 60 12.86 19.50 -15.41
N GLY A 61 12.83 18.63 -16.43
CA GLY A 61 11.65 18.47 -17.26
C GLY A 61 10.47 17.96 -16.41
N PRO A 62 9.23 18.10 -16.91
CA PRO A 62 8.04 17.58 -16.23
C PRO A 62 8.25 16.09 -15.94
N VAL A 63 8.02 15.70 -14.68
CA VAL A 63 8.09 14.30 -14.27
C VAL A 63 6.78 13.63 -14.66
N GLU A 64 6.88 12.51 -15.37
CA GLU A 64 5.70 11.73 -15.74
C GLU A 64 5.06 11.12 -14.49
N PRO A 65 3.76 11.34 -14.25
CA PRO A 65 3.07 10.73 -13.12
C PRO A 65 3.06 9.21 -13.22
N PRO A 66 3.16 8.49 -12.09
CA PRO A 66 3.09 7.05 -12.09
C PRO A 66 1.69 6.57 -12.53
N LEU A 67 1.63 5.43 -13.19
CA LEU A 67 0.35 4.77 -13.42
C LEU A 67 -0.21 4.29 -12.08
N ALA A 68 -1.44 4.67 -11.76
CA ALA A 68 -2.15 4.21 -10.59
C ALA A 68 -3.56 3.72 -10.96
N THR A 69 -4.01 2.69 -10.28
CA THR A 69 -5.35 2.12 -10.45
C THR A 69 -5.96 1.80 -9.09
N ILE A 70 -7.30 1.80 -9.04
CA ILE A 70 -8.04 1.42 -7.85
C ILE A 70 -9.12 0.37 -8.20
N GLU A 71 -9.24 -0.63 -7.35
CA GLU A 71 -10.29 -1.65 -7.42
C GLU A 71 -10.87 -1.84 -6.02
N GLY A 72 -12.07 -1.31 -5.79
CA GLY A 72 -12.61 -1.17 -4.45
C GLY A 72 -11.64 -0.41 -3.55
N HIS A 73 -11.18 -1.00 -2.47
CA HIS A 73 -10.18 -0.40 -1.56
C HIS A 73 -8.72 -0.77 -1.88
N ASN A 74 -8.47 -1.53 -2.94
CA ASN A 74 -7.12 -1.92 -3.32
C ASN A 74 -6.54 -0.88 -4.30
N LEU A 75 -5.57 -0.11 -3.83
CA LEU A 75 -4.83 0.88 -4.60
C LEU A 75 -3.55 0.25 -5.13
N CYS A 76 -3.35 0.26 -6.45
CA CYS A 76 -2.12 -0.18 -7.11
C CYS A 76 -1.39 1.04 -7.69
N ILE A 77 -0.08 1.16 -7.41
CA ILE A 77 0.80 2.25 -7.91
C ILE A 77 2.03 1.60 -8.54
N TYR A 78 2.16 1.74 -9.84
CA TYR A 78 3.24 1.12 -10.62
C TYR A 78 4.45 2.06 -10.68
N ALA A 79 5.27 1.99 -9.64
CA ALA A 79 6.52 2.74 -9.57
C ALA A 79 7.55 1.99 -8.71
N ASP A 80 8.80 1.97 -9.16
CA ASP A 80 9.93 1.32 -8.48
C ASP A 80 10.60 2.29 -7.50
N ALA A 81 9.84 2.78 -6.53
CA ALA A 81 10.32 3.63 -5.44
C ALA A 81 9.39 3.55 -4.24
N THR A 82 9.86 3.99 -3.08
CA THR A 82 8.99 4.16 -1.90
C THR A 82 8.00 5.28 -2.16
N LYS A 83 6.72 5.00 -1.91
CA LYS A 83 5.60 5.91 -2.12
C LYS A 83 4.99 6.29 -0.78
N GLN A 84 4.76 7.56 -0.53
CA GLN A 84 3.88 8.00 0.54
C GLN A 84 2.51 8.26 -0.08
N VAL A 85 1.48 7.71 0.52
CA VAL A 85 0.08 7.84 0.08
C VAL A 85 -0.72 8.50 1.17
N SER A 86 -1.41 9.57 0.84
CA SER A 86 -2.33 10.28 1.75
C SER A 86 -3.69 10.45 1.10
N VAL A 87 -4.75 10.33 1.88
CA VAL A 87 -6.14 10.48 1.43
C VAL A 87 -6.78 11.64 2.17
N TYR A 88 -7.37 12.56 1.41
CA TYR A 88 -8.01 13.78 1.89
C TYR A 88 -9.48 13.85 1.48
N PRO A 89 -10.33 14.60 2.19
CA PRO A 89 -11.66 14.95 1.69
C PRO A 89 -11.54 15.81 0.42
N VAL A 90 -12.59 15.82 -0.42
CA VAL A 90 -12.57 16.55 -1.72
C VAL A 90 -12.36 18.06 -1.57
N ASP A 91 -12.81 18.63 -0.46
CA ASP A 91 -12.75 20.06 -0.14
C ASP A 91 -11.59 20.41 0.81
N TYR A 92 -10.50 19.62 0.78
CA TYR A 92 -9.34 19.86 1.63
C TYR A 92 -8.58 21.14 1.20
N ASP A 93 -7.91 21.75 2.18
CA ASP A 93 -7.00 22.87 2.01
C ASP A 93 -5.60 22.52 2.59
N ASP A 94 -4.65 23.44 2.48
CA ASP A 94 -3.26 23.24 2.91
C ASP A 94 -3.12 22.98 4.43
N GLU A 95 -4.13 23.32 5.23
CA GLU A 95 -4.15 23.10 6.67
C GLU A 95 -4.87 21.78 7.05
N THR A 96 -5.53 21.14 6.10
CA THR A 96 -6.31 19.93 6.34
C THR A 96 -5.40 18.73 6.55
N ALA A 97 -5.51 18.05 7.68
CA ALA A 97 -4.80 16.81 7.92
C ALA A 97 -5.39 15.66 7.07
N PRO A 98 -4.56 14.75 6.57
CA PRO A 98 -5.05 13.59 5.84
C PRO A 98 -5.93 12.70 6.72
N LEU A 99 -7.02 12.19 6.16
CA LEU A 99 -7.89 11.19 6.81
C LEU A 99 -7.15 9.85 7.02
N TYR A 100 -6.27 9.54 6.10
CA TYR A 100 -5.42 8.35 6.13
C TYR A 100 -4.08 8.64 5.45
N SER A 101 -3.00 8.09 5.99
CA SER A 101 -1.69 8.14 5.36
C SER A 101 -0.93 6.84 5.61
N THR A 102 -0.19 6.40 4.59
CA THR A 102 0.63 5.20 4.66
C THR A 102 1.87 5.32 3.77
N VAL A 103 2.86 4.49 4.06
CA VAL A 103 4.06 4.37 3.23
C VAL A 103 4.05 3.00 2.56
N VAL A 104 4.13 2.99 1.23
CA VAL A 104 4.21 1.78 0.41
C VAL A 104 5.66 1.57 0.01
N PRO A 105 6.30 0.46 0.42
CA PRO A 105 7.69 0.16 0.10
C PRO A 105 7.93 0.06 -1.41
N GLU A 106 9.18 0.26 -1.82
CA GLU A 106 9.61 0.18 -3.22
C GLU A 106 9.23 -1.15 -3.89
N SER A 107 9.40 -2.26 -3.19
CA SER A 107 9.10 -3.61 -3.70
C SER A 107 7.60 -3.95 -3.73
N THR A 108 6.74 -3.04 -3.31
CA THR A 108 5.29 -3.26 -3.21
C THR A 108 4.56 -2.32 -4.15
N TYR A 109 3.70 -2.86 -4.99
CA TYR A 109 2.91 -2.08 -5.96
C TYR A 109 1.48 -1.83 -5.50
N SER A 110 1.01 -2.45 -4.42
CA SER A 110 -0.36 -2.30 -3.94
C SER A 110 -0.43 -2.02 -2.45
N THR A 111 -1.47 -1.31 -2.04
CA THR A 111 -1.83 -1.09 -0.64
C THR A 111 -3.34 -1.11 -0.47
N LEU A 112 -3.81 -1.61 0.68
CA LEU A 112 -5.23 -1.62 0.98
C LEU A 112 -5.60 -0.35 1.75
N LEU A 113 -6.53 0.42 1.18
CA LEU A 113 -7.13 1.56 1.86
C LEU A 113 -8.14 1.09 2.91
N PRO A 114 -8.34 1.85 3.99
CA PRO A 114 -9.27 1.49 5.04
C PRO A 114 -10.71 1.31 4.52
N SER A 115 -11.38 0.26 4.95
CA SER A 115 -12.75 -0.05 4.52
C SER A 115 -13.83 0.91 5.05
N TRP A 116 -13.46 1.80 5.98
CA TRP A 116 -14.36 2.84 6.47
C TRP A 116 -14.39 4.09 5.56
N LEU A 117 -13.43 4.22 4.63
CA LEU A 117 -13.48 5.23 3.58
C LEU A 117 -14.59 4.84 2.58
N SER A 118 -15.52 5.74 2.30
CA SER A 118 -16.61 5.51 1.34
C SER A 118 -17.04 6.84 0.74
N GLY A 119 -17.04 6.92 -0.59
CA GLY A 119 -17.37 8.12 -1.36
C GLY A 119 -16.16 8.70 -2.09
N ALA A 120 -16.25 9.99 -2.46
CA ALA A 120 -15.22 10.70 -3.23
C ALA A 120 -14.14 11.26 -2.31
N TYR A 121 -12.88 11.10 -2.71
CA TYR A 121 -11.70 11.58 -2.00
C TYR A 121 -10.65 12.09 -2.98
N VAL A 122 -9.72 12.88 -2.46
CA VAL A 122 -8.48 13.22 -3.17
C VAL A 122 -7.35 12.36 -2.60
N ILE A 123 -6.61 11.72 -3.49
CA ILE A 123 -5.40 10.98 -3.14
C ILE A 123 -4.17 11.79 -3.52
N GLU A 124 -3.22 11.84 -2.60
CA GLU A 124 -1.90 12.42 -2.83
C GLU A 124 -0.86 11.30 -2.76
N ILE A 125 -0.01 11.25 -3.78
CA ILE A 125 1.09 10.29 -3.88
C ILE A 125 2.40 11.06 -3.98
N VAL A 126 3.26 10.92 -2.97
CA VAL A 126 4.62 11.50 -3.01
C VAL A 126 5.60 10.41 -3.41
N LEU A 127 6.33 10.68 -4.51
CA LEU A 127 7.27 9.77 -5.14
C LEU A 127 8.53 10.53 -5.52
N ASN A 128 9.70 10.12 -5.00
CA ASN A 128 10.99 10.75 -5.29
C ASN A 128 11.01 12.29 -5.10
N GLY A 129 10.23 12.80 -4.13
CA GLY A 129 10.12 14.24 -3.85
C GLY A 129 9.17 15.00 -4.78
N HIS A 130 8.45 14.30 -5.66
CA HIS A 130 7.36 14.85 -6.47
C HIS A 130 6.01 14.45 -5.87
N THR A 131 5.07 15.38 -5.88
CA THR A 131 3.72 15.16 -5.40
C THR A 131 2.78 15.04 -6.60
N PHE A 132 1.97 13.99 -6.61
CA PHE A 132 0.93 13.76 -7.62
C PHE A 132 -0.41 13.67 -6.91
N VAL A 133 -1.41 14.31 -7.50
CA VAL A 133 -2.77 14.38 -6.94
C VAL A 133 -3.78 13.82 -7.92
N GLY A 134 -4.75 13.08 -7.44
CA GLY A 134 -5.83 12.53 -8.24
C GLY A 134 -7.10 12.34 -7.41
N GLU A 135 -8.24 12.21 -8.09
CA GLU A 135 -9.51 11.92 -7.44
C GLU A 135 -9.78 10.42 -7.48
N ILE A 136 -10.35 9.90 -6.40
CA ILE A 136 -10.78 8.50 -6.26
C ILE A 136 -12.20 8.44 -5.70
N GLU A 137 -12.93 7.38 -6.04
CA GLU A 137 -14.22 7.01 -5.45
C GLU A 137 -14.14 5.60 -4.90
N LEU A 138 -14.57 5.42 -3.62
CA LEU A 138 -14.49 4.18 -2.84
C LEU A 138 -15.87 3.68 -2.40
#